data_9383b58eed1cffc6e650c82ce18422fc
#
_entry.id   9383b58eed1cffc6e650c82ce18422fc
#
_cell.length_a   1.000
_cell.length_b   1.000
_cell.length_c   1.000
_cell.angle_alpha   90.00
_cell.angle_beta   90.00
_cell.angle_gamma   90.00
#
_symmetry.space_group_name_H-M   'P 1'
#
loop_
_entity.id
_entity.type
_entity.pdbx_description
1 polymer ?
#
loop_
_entity_poly.entity_id
_entity_poly.type
_entity_poly.pdbx_seq_one_letter_code
_entity_poly.pdbx_strand_id
1 'polypeptide(L)'
;SEMCIRDRLNLWDSKNVFFVIRHKENLQYLTIKENELPEKTHQHILKDEIIELKNQTSKDKYPKKLRRVVVWNEQNQQTIELITNQFIWSPNTISELYKSRWQVEIFFREIKQLLHIKSFVGTTQNAVMIQIWTALITILVLKALKAMARYNWHLSNLVAFIRLNLFVKIELQKWLDKPFEEHFQKQEITIQGVLF
;
A
#
# COMPACT_ATOMS: atom_id res chain seq x y z
N SER A 1 -15.92 18.27 11.40
CA SER A 1 -17.16 17.69 10.85
C SER A 1 -16.81 16.49 10.02
N GLU A 2 -16.96 15.29 10.59
CA GLU A 2 -16.87 14.05 9.81
C GLU A 2 -18.00 14.07 8.81
N MET A 3 -17.69 14.45 7.56
CA MET A 3 -18.61 14.24 6.47
C MET A 3 -18.93 12.75 6.46
N CYS A 4 -20.20 12.40 6.71
CA CYS A 4 -20.61 11.02 6.85
C CYS A 4 -20.13 10.24 5.62
N ILE A 5 -19.53 9.08 5.83
CA ILE A 5 -19.02 8.23 4.73
C ILE A 5 -20.10 8.06 3.65
N ARG A 6 -21.38 7.97 4.04
CA ARG A 6 -22.53 7.79 3.12
C ARG A 6 -22.76 8.99 2.21
N ASP A 7 -22.62 10.22 2.74
CA ASP A 7 -22.75 11.43 1.91
C ASP A 7 -21.64 11.47 0.85
N ARG A 8 -20.44 11.03 1.22
CA ARG A 8 -19.30 10.93 0.30
C ARG A 8 -19.51 9.86 -0.75
N LEU A 9 -20.06 8.69 -0.39
CA LEU A 9 -20.40 7.62 -1.33
C LEU A 9 -21.44 8.09 -2.34
N ASN A 10 -22.47 8.81 -1.90
CA ASN A 10 -23.49 9.38 -2.76
C ASN A 10 -22.91 10.40 -3.74
N LEU A 11 -22.01 11.25 -3.26
CA LEU A 11 -21.29 12.22 -4.10
C LEU A 11 -20.41 11.52 -5.16
N TRP A 12 -19.72 10.43 -4.80
CA TRP A 12 -18.93 9.67 -5.76
C TRP A 12 -19.81 8.98 -6.81
N ASP A 13 -20.87 8.37 -6.37
CA ASP A 13 -21.82 7.69 -7.25
C ASP A 13 -22.52 8.67 -8.22
N SER A 14 -22.88 9.87 -7.76
CA SER A 14 -23.43 10.93 -8.63
C SER A 14 -22.44 11.43 -9.70
N LYS A 15 -21.12 11.24 -9.46
CA LYS A 15 -20.05 11.55 -10.41
C LYS A 15 -19.60 10.33 -11.24
N ASN A 16 -20.37 9.23 -11.23
CA ASN A 16 -20.04 7.97 -11.90
C ASN A 16 -18.69 7.38 -11.43
N VAL A 17 -18.31 7.62 -10.17
CA VAL A 17 -17.12 7.01 -9.58
C VAL A 17 -17.53 5.72 -8.88
N PHE A 18 -16.89 4.61 -9.26
CA PHE A 18 -17.07 3.33 -8.60
C PHE A 18 -16.23 3.25 -7.33
N PHE A 19 -16.76 2.60 -6.31
CA PHE A 19 -16.06 2.38 -5.06
C PHE A 19 -16.20 0.93 -4.60
N VAL A 20 -15.18 0.45 -3.88
CA VAL A 20 -15.21 -0.80 -3.13
C VAL A 20 -14.70 -0.48 -1.72
N ILE A 21 -15.54 -0.67 -0.73
CA ILE A 21 -15.22 -0.38 0.68
C ILE A 21 -15.55 -1.58 1.57
N ARG A 22 -14.83 -1.71 2.68
CA ARG A 22 -15.17 -2.69 3.71
C ARG A 22 -16.40 -2.23 4.48
N HIS A 23 -17.35 -3.13 4.65
CA HIS A 23 -18.52 -2.93 5.49
C HIS A 23 -18.11 -2.78 6.97
N LYS A 24 -18.76 -1.87 7.69
CA LYS A 24 -18.66 -1.76 9.15
C LYS A 24 -19.79 -2.54 9.79
N GLU A 25 -19.51 -3.23 10.90
CA GLU A 25 -20.44 -4.12 11.62
C GLU A 25 -21.82 -3.51 11.95
N ASN A 26 -21.92 -2.18 11.99
CA ASN A 26 -23.14 -1.46 12.38
C ASN A 26 -24.04 -1.03 11.20
N LEU A 27 -23.80 -1.49 9.97
CA LEU A 27 -24.65 -1.14 8.84
C LEU A 27 -25.88 -2.04 8.83
N GLN A 28 -27.06 -1.43 8.98
CA GLN A 28 -28.34 -2.12 8.84
C GLN A 28 -28.80 -2.03 7.38
N TYR A 29 -29.07 -3.20 6.78
CA TYR A 29 -29.53 -3.32 5.41
C TYR A 29 -30.62 -4.39 5.27
N LEU A 30 -31.29 -4.37 4.12
CA LEU A 30 -32.20 -5.41 3.66
C LEU A 30 -31.61 -6.03 2.40
N THR A 31 -31.53 -7.35 2.35
CA THR A 31 -31.15 -8.07 1.13
C THR A 31 -32.35 -8.08 0.19
N ILE A 32 -32.17 -7.50 -1.00
CA ILE A 32 -33.18 -7.43 -2.05
C ILE A 32 -33.10 -8.64 -2.97
N LYS A 33 -31.88 -9.05 -3.29
CA LYS A 33 -31.61 -10.17 -4.19
C LYS A 33 -30.28 -10.81 -3.84
N GLU A 34 -30.23 -12.12 -3.83
CA GLU A 34 -29.00 -12.91 -3.80
C GLU A 34 -28.64 -13.30 -5.23
N ASN A 35 -27.42 -13.02 -5.65
CA ASN A 35 -26.92 -13.38 -6.97
C ASN A 35 -26.33 -14.78 -6.91
N GLU A 36 -26.56 -15.58 -7.95
CA GLU A 36 -25.91 -16.87 -8.10
C GLU A 36 -24.39 -16.65 -8.31
N LEU A 37 -23.59 -17.43 -7.60
CA LEU A 37 -22.14 -17.40 -7.77
C LEU A 37 -21.78 -18.22 -9.01
N PRO A 38 -21.07 -17.64 -9.99
CA PRO A 38 -20.59 -18.37 -11.16
C PRO A 38 -19.75 -19.59 -10.77
N GLU A 39 -19.82 -20.69 -11.52
CA GLU A 39 -19.03 -21.92 -11.26
C GLU A 39 -17.50 -21.66 -11.17
N LYS A 40 -17.01 -20.65 -11.88
CA LYS A 40 -15.60 -20.20 -11.85
C LYS A 40 -15.27 -19.19 -10.73
N THR A 41 -16.18 -19.04 -9.77
CA THR A 41 -15.95 -18.13 -8.63
C THR A 41 -14.90 -18.76 -7.70
N HIS A 42 -13.98 -17.95 -7.21
CA HIS A 42 -13.01 -18.41 -6.22
C HIS A 42 -13.70 -18.93 -4.95
N GLN A 43 -13.23 -20.04 -4.39
CA GLN A 43 -13.84 -20.72 -3.23
C GLN A 43 -14.00 -19.80 -2.01
N HIS A 44 -13.27 -18.69 -1.95
CA HIS A 44 -13.36 -17.74 -0.84
C HIS A 44 -14.44 -16.67 -1.00
N ILE A 45 -15.19 -16.63 -2.12
CA ILE A 45 -16.38 -15.79 -2.22
C ILE A 45 -17.56 -16.56 -1.63
N LEU A 46 -18.13 -16.06 -0.54
CA LEU A 46 -19.18 -16.73 0.19
C LEU A 46 -20.57 -16.28 -0.25
N LYS A 47 -20.74 -14.97 -0.54
CA LYS A 47 -22.01 -14.39 -0.95
C LYS A 47 -21.84 -13.21 -1.87
N ASP A 48 -22.85 -12.99 -2.71
CA ASP A 48 -22.99 -11.82 -3.57
C ASP A 48 -24.46 -11.38 -3.56
N GLU A 49 -24.73 -10.24 -2.96
CA GLU A 49 -26.10 -9.78 -2.68
C GLU A 49 -26.29 -8.33 -3.14
N ILE A 50 -27.50 -8.03 -3.59
CA ILE A 50 -27.97 -6.65 -3.77
C ILE A 50 -28.72 -6.26 -2.51
N ILE A 51 -28.29 -5.18 -1.89
CA ILE A 51 -28.81 -4.69 -0.63
C ILE A 51 -29.34 -3.26 -0.73
N GLU A 52 -30.22 -2.93 0.17
CA GLU A 52 -30.73 -1.57 0.40
C GLU A 52 -30.55 -1.21 1.87
N LEU A 53 -30.16 0.05 2.15
CA LEU A 53 -29.98 0.49 3.52
C LEU A 53 -31.34 0.53 4.26
N LYS A 54 -31.39 -0.01 5.48
CA LYS A 54 -32.66 -0.16 6.21
C LYS A 54 -33.03 1.12 6.96
N ASN A 55 -32.05 1.79 7.57
CA ASN A 55 -32.29 2.97 8.40
C ASN A 55 -32.61 4.20 7.54
N GLN A 56 -33.68 4.92 7.85
CA GLN A 56 -34.17 6.10 7.13
C GLN A 56 -33.05 7.16 6.98
N THR A 57 -32.35 7.50 8.04
CA THR A 57 -31.23 8.45 7.99
C THR A 57 -30.11 8.01 7.04
N SER A 58 -29.95 6.70 6.83
CA SER A 58 -28.97 6.13 5.89
C SER A 58 -29.48 6.16 4.46
N LYS A 59 -30.79 5.91 4.27
CA LYS A 59 -31.45 6.01 2.97
C LYS A 59 -31.46 7.46 2.46
N ASP A 60 -31.71 8.42 3.31
CA ASP A 60 -31.67 9.84 2.93
C ASP A 60 -30.30 10.28 2.43
N LYS A 61 -29.24 9.71 2.99
CA LYS A 61 -27.85 9.98 2.60
C LYS A 61 -27.39 9.20 1.38
N TYR A 62 -27.85 7.98 1.23
CA TYR A 62 -27.56 7.13 0.07
C TYR A 62 -28.82 6.33 -0.31
N PRO A 63 -29.66 6.86 -1.22
CA PRO A 63 -30.96 6.27 -1.55
C PRO A 63 -30.88 5.11 -2.53
N LYS A 64 -29.73 4.85 -3.15
CA LYS A 64 -29.56 3.83 -4.16
C LYS A 64 -29.26 2.45 -3.55
N LYS A 65 -29.46 1.41 -4.35
CA LYS A 65 -29.03 0.05 -4.00
C LYS A 65 -27.52 -0.05 -3.99
N LEU A 66 -27.01 -0.97 -3.19
CA LEU A 66 -25.61 -1.33 -3.09
C LEU A 66 -25.46 -2.82 -3.35
N ARG A 67 -24.29 -3.25 -3.74
CA ARG A 67 -23.93 -4.66 -3.85
C ARG A 67 -23.00 -5.01 -2.70
N ARG A 68 -23.28 -6.12 -2.03
CA ARG A 68 -22.51 -6.67 -0.92
C ARG A 68 -21.89 -7.97 -1.39
N VAL A 69 -20.55 -8.05 -1.29
CA VAL A 69 -19.78 -9.26 -1.59
C VAL A 69 -19.11 -9.70 -0.31
N VAL A 70 -19.34 -10.94 0.11
CA VAL A 70 -18.75 -11.54 1.32
C VAL A 70 -17.61 -12.44 0.90
N VAL A 71 -16.43 -12.18 1.46
CA VAL A 71 -15.18 -12.85 1.11
C VAL A 71 -14.59 -13.50 2.35
N TRP A 72 -14.17 -14.75 2.26
CA TRP A 72 -13.37 -15.41 3.29
C TRP A 72 -11.89 -15.02 3.17
N ASN A 73 -11.31 -14.54 4.24
CA ASN A 73 -9.89 -14.24 4.31
C ASN A 73 -9.16 -15.35 5.08
N GLU A 74 -8.46 -16.21 4.37
CA GLU A 74 -7.72 -17.34 4.95
C GLU A 74 -6.59 -16.90 5.89
N GLN A 75 -5.93 -15.79 5.61
CA GLN A 75 -4.80 -15.29 6.41
C GLN A 75 -5.22 -14.91 7.83
N ASN A 76 -6.39 -14.30 7.97
CA ASN A 76 -6.91 -13.81 9.24
C ASN A 76 -8.05 -14.67 9.77
N GLN A 77 -8.46 -15.75 9.06
CA GLN A 77 -9.58 -16.62 9.39
C GLN A 77 -10.87 -15.85 9.73
N GLN A 78 -11.19 -14.83 8.93
CA GLN A 78 -12.36 -14.00 9.13
C GLN A 78 -13.04 -13.66 7.81
N THR A 79 -14.33 -13.37 7.87
CA THR A 79 -15.07 -12.85 6.73
C THR A 79 -14.83 -11.35 6.58
N ILE A 80 -14.69 -10.93 5.33
CA ILE A 80 -14.64 -9.50 4.95
C ILE A 80 -15.87 -9.23 4.11
N GLU A 81 -16.64 -8.24 4.51
CA GLU A 81 -17.81 -7.79 3.78
C GLU A 81 -17.46 -6.52 3.00
N LEU A 82 -17.62 -6.60 1.69
CA LEU A 82 -17.35 -5.50 0.77
C LEU A 82 -18.64 -4.92 0.25
N ILE A 83 -18.72 -3.60 0.15
CA ILE A 83 -19.85 -2.86 -0.42
C ILE A 83 -19.35 -2.06 -1.60
N THR A 84 -20.14 -2.09 -2.68
CA THR A 84 -19.85 -1.39 -3.93
C THR A 84 -21.11 -0.90 -4.62
N ASN A 85 -20.98 0.14 -5.45
CA ASN A 85 -21.99 0.56 -6.42
C ASN A 85 -21.78 -0.05 -7.81
N GLN A 86 -20.85 -1.03 -7.93
CA GLN A 86 -20.56 -1.71 -9.18
C GLN A 86 -21.29 -3.04 -9.25
N PHE A 87 -22.24 -3.18 -10.21
CA PHE A 87 -23.09 -4.34 -10.35
C PHE A 87 -22.68 -5.29 -11.49
N ILE A 88 -21.78 -4.84 -12.39
CA ILE A 88 -21.41 -5.59 -13.60
C ILE A 88 -20.18 -6.49 -13.36
N TRP A 89 -19.18 -6.00 -12.60
CA TRP A 89 -17.96 -6.74 -12.37
C TRP A 89 -18.19 -8.06 -11.62
N SER A 90 -17.35 -9.05 -11.89
CA SER A 90 -17.43 -10.30 -11.15
C SER A 90 -17.14 -10.09 -9.65
N PRO A 91 -17.66 -10.90 -8.75
CA PRO A 91 -17.33 -10.80 -7.32
C PRO A 91 -15.85 -11.05 -7.05
N ASN A 92 -15.18 -11.87 -7.89
CA ASN A 92 -13.73 -12.07 -7.85
C ASN A 92 -12.99 -10.75 -8.11
N THR A 93 -13.36 -10.01 -9.17
CA THR A 93 -12.74 -8.71 -9.49
C THR A 93 -12.89 -7.71 -8.35
N ILE A 94 -14.05 -7.66 -7.70
CA ILE A 94 -14.30 -6.78 -6.54
C ILE A 94 -13.39 -7.17 -5.37
N SER A 95 -13.25 -8.47 -5.09
CA SER A 95 -12.39 -8.99 -4.04
C SER A 95 -10.91 -8.67 -4.31
N GLU A 96 -10.45 -8.91 -5.53
CA GLU A 96 -9.06 -8.65 -5.95
C GLU A 96 -8.73 -7.15 -5.89
N LEU A 97 -9.64 -6.29 -6.33
CA LEU A 97 -9.48 -4.84 -6.25
C LEU A 97 -9.34 -4.38 -4.79
N TYR A 98 -10.16 -4.90 -3.89
CA TYR A 98 -10.04 -4.61 -2.47
C TYR A 98 -8.72 -5.13 -1.89
N LYS A 99 -8.29 -6.32 -2.27
CA LYS A 99 -7.02 -6.92 -1.87
C LYS A 99 -5.83 -6.10 -2.37
N SER A 100 -5.88 -5.61 -3.62
CA SER A 100 -4.81 -4.79 -4.19
C SER A 100 -4.62 -3.45 -3.45
N ARG A 101 -5.70 -2.87 -2.90
CA ARG A 101 -5.62 -1.67 -2.04
C ARG A 101 -4.71 -1.89 -0.82
N TRP A 102 -4.72 -3.10 -0.26
CA TRP A 102 -3.90 -3.44 0.89
C TRP A 102 -2.39 -3.36 0.61
N GLN A 103 -1.99 -3.49 -0.65
CA GLN A 103 -0.60 -3.31 -1.07
C GLN A 103 -0.07 -1.91 -0.76
N VAL A 104 -0.93 -0.89 -0.79
CA VAL A 104 -0.55 0.48 -0.43
C VAL A 104 -0.18 0.58 1.06
N GLU A 105 -0.95 -0.09 1.92
CA GLU A 105 -0.67 -0.10 3.37
C GLU A 105 0.61 -0.88 3.68
N ILE A 106 0.84 -2.01 3.00
CA ILE A 106 2.09 -2.79 3.10
C ILE A 106 3.27 -1.93 2.66
N PHE A 107 3.17 -1.25 1.53
CA PHE A 107 4.20 -0.36 1.00
C PHE A 107 4.58 0.74 2.00
N PHE A 108 3.61 1.45 2.57
CA PHE A 108 3.91 2.48 3.56
C PHE A 108 4.49 1.90 4.85
N ARG A 109 4.07 0.72 5.27
CA ARG A 109 4.65 0.02 6.42
C ARG A 109 6.11 -0.35 6.16
N GLU A 110 6.43 -0.89 5.00
CA GLU A 110 7.81 -1.20 4.58
C GLU A 110 8.68 0.05 4.57
N ILE A 111 8.21 1.16 3.99
CA ILE A 111 8.94 2.43 3.99
C ILE A 111 9.26 2.87 5.42
N LYS A 112 8.27 2.86 6.31
CA LYS A 112 8.47 3.24 7.72
C LYS A 112 9.51 2.37 8.40
N GLN A 113 9.49 1.06 8.16
CA GLN A 113 10.43 0.10 8.73
C GLN A 113 11.84 0.27 8.16
N LEU A 114 11.98 0.32 6.84
CA LEU A 114 13.29 0.44 6.16
C LEU A 114 13.98 1.76 6.46
N LEU A 115 13.24 2.86 6.47
CA LEU A 115 13.81 4.20 6.71
C LEU A 115 13.78 4.60 8.19
N HIS A 116 13.27 3.73 9.08
CA HIS A 116 13.13 4.01 10.51
C HIS A 116 12.36 5.30 10.83
N ILE A 117 11.33 5.60 10.02
CA ILE A 117 10.49 6.77 10.25
C ILE A 117 9.55 6.48 11.42
N LYS A 118 9.89 6.98 12.61
CA LYS A 118 9.08 6.83 13.82
C LYS A 118 8.03 7.93 13.94
N SER A 119 8.40 9.16 13.54
CA SER A 119 7.53 10.34 13.63
C SER A 119 7.92 11.35 12.54
N PHE A 120 7.01 12.27 12.25
CA PHE A 120 7.33 13.41 11.41
C PHE A 120 8.10 14.46 12.22
N VAL A 121 9.21 14.94 11.66
CA VAL A 121 10.07 15.95 12.32
C VAL A 121 9.38 17.33 12.30
N GLY A 122 8.62 17.61 11.24
CA GLY A 122 7.89 18.87 11.11
C GLY A 122 6.40 18.69 11.31
N THR A 123 5.75 19.70 11.90
CA THR A 123 4.29 19.74 12.16
C THR A 123 3.52 20.47 11.08
N THR A 124 4.19 21.26 10.23
CA THR A 124 3.55 21.97 9.12
C THR A 124 3.23 21.02 7.97
N GLN A 125 2.16 21.28 7.24
CA GLN A 125 1.77 20.49 6.09
C GLN A 125 2.92 20.33 5.06
N ASN A 126 3.65 21.41 4.78
CA ASN A 126 4.77 21.37 3.85
C ASN A 126 5.91 20.49 4.36
N ALA A 127 6.26 20.58 5.64
CA ALA A 127 7.32 19.75 6.23
C ALA A 127 6.96 18.26 6.18
N VAL A 128 5.71 17.90 6.45
CA VAL A 128 5.20 16.52 6.33
C VAL A 128 5.29 16.04 4.88
N MET A 129 4.85 16.86 3.92
CA MET A 129 4.91 16.52 2.49
C MET A 129 6.34 16.32 2.01
N ILE A 130 7.28 17.19 2.39
CA ILE A 130 8.71 17.04 2.06
C ILE A 130 9.23 15.71 2.59
N GLN A 131 8.92 15.35 3.82
CA GLN A 131 9.37 14.11 4.44
C GLN A 131 8.80 12.88 3.71
N ILE A 132 7.53 12.92 3.32
CA ILE A 132 6.90 11.84 2.54
C ILE A 132 7.59 11.71 1.16
N TRP A 133 7.77 12.81 0.43
CA TRP A 133 8.44 12.78 -0.87
C TRP A 133 9.89 12.30 -0.79
N THR A 134 10.63 12.74 0.20
CA THR A 134 12.01 12.28 0.43
C THR A 134 12.04 10.77 0.68
N ALA A 135 11.12 10.25 1.50
CA ALA A 135 11.02 8.81 1.74
C ALA A 135 10.69 8.01 0.47
N LEU A 136 9.75 8.51 -0.35
CA LEU A 136 9.38 7.89 -1.62
C LEU A 136 10.55 7.87 -2.62
N ILE A 137 11.26 8.99 -2.76
CA ILE A 137 12.44 9.09 -3.63
C ILE A 137 13.52 8.12 -3.14
N THR A 138 13.80 8.09 -1.83
CA THR A 138 14.80 7.20 -1.25
C THR A 138 14.50 5.74 -1.55
N ILE A 139 13.25 5.29 -1.38
CA ILE A 139 12.88 3.89 -1.66
C ILE A 139 13.00 3.55 -3.15
N LEU A 140 12.67 4.49 -4.04
CA LEU A 140 12.83 4.31 -5.48
C LEU A 140 14.30 4.16 -5.86
N VAL A 141 15.18 5.01 -5.33
CA VAL A 141 16.65 4.92 -5.53
C VAL A 141 17.18 3.58 -5.01
N LEU A 142 16.79 3.16 -3.82
CA LEU A 142 17.20 1.88 -3.25
C LEU A 142 16.73 0.68 -4.10
N LYS A 143 15.52 0.72 -4.61
CA LYS A 143 15.01 -0.30 -5.54
C LYS A 143 15.75 -0.30 -6.88
N ALA A 144 16.10 0.87 -7.40
CA ALA A 144 16.91 0.99 -8.61
C ALA A 144 18.33 0.42 -8.40
N LEU A 145 18.98 0.75 -7.30
CA LEU A 145 20.29 0.19 -6.95
C LEU A 145 20.24 -1.34 -6.81
N LYS A 146 19.21 -1.84 -6.13
CA LYS A 146 18.99 -3.30 -6.07
C LYS A 146 18.81 -3.93 -7.44
N ALA A 147 18.07 -3.30 -8.34
CA ALA A 147 17.83 -3.81 -9.69
C ALA A 147 19.08 -3.78 -10.57
N MET A 148 19.99 -2.84 -10.34
CA MET A 148 21.27 -2.73 -11.05
C MET A 148 22.34 -3.73 -10.55
N ALA A 149 22.22 -4.18 -9.30
CA ALA A 149 23.17 -5.09 -8.68
C ALA A 149 23.04 -6.52 -9.24
N ARG A 150 24.17 -7.17 -9.48
CA ARG A 150 24.22 -8.61 -9.83
C ARG A 150 24.06 -9.49 -8.60
N TYR A 151 24.49 -9.02 -7.43
CA TYR A 151 24.25 -9.71 -6.17
C TYR A 151 22.78 -9.63 -5.77
N ASN A 152 22.21 -10.74 -5.32
CA ASN A 152 20.80 -10.81 -4.93
C ASN A 152 20.56 -10.18 -3.54
N TRP A 153 20.56 -8.86 -3.50
CA TRP A 153 20.34 -8.10 -2.28
C TRP A 153 18.95 -8.29 -1.70
N HIS A 154 18.89 -8.59 -0.41
CA HIS A 154 17.69 -8.29 0.35
C HIS A 154 17.64 -6.78 0.62
N LEU A 155 16.48 -6.12 0.39
CA LEU A 155 16.41 -4.65 0.45
C LEU A 155 16.81 -4.09 1.81
N SER A 156 16.44 -4.76 2.91
CA SER A 156 16.83 -4.39 4.27
C SER A 156 18.36 -4.43 4.49
N ASN A 157 19.01 -5.47 3.95
CA ASN A 157 20.45 -5.61 4.05
C ASN A 157 21.17 -4.54 3.23
N LEU A 158 20.69 -4.27 2.00
CA LEU A 158 21.23 -3.20 1.17
C LEU A 158 21.16 -1.86 1.89
N VAL A 159 20.02 -1.53 2.51
CA VAL A 159 19.86 -0.29 3.30
C VAL A 159 20.85 -0.23 4.47
N ALA A 160 21.01 -1.33 5.21
CA ALA A 160 21.92 -1.40 6.34
C ALA A 160 23.38 -1.20 5.88
N PHE A 161 23.80 -1.87 4.81
CA PHE A 161 25.17 -1.74 4.28
C PHE A 161 25.42 -0.37 3.66
N ILE A 162 24.48 0.25 2.97
CA ILE A 162 24.60 1.63 2.48
C ILE A 162 24.80 2.59 3.65
N ARG A 163 24.05 2.44 4.74
CA ARG A 163 24.21 3.29 5.93
C ARG A 163 25.59 3.19 6.55
N LEU A 164 26.15 1.99 6.62
CA LEU A 164 27.49 1.76 7.16
C LEU A 164 28.59 2.38 6.28
N ASN A 165 28.38 2.40 4.96
CA ASN A 165 29.36 2.84 3.98
C ASN A 165 29.07 4.24 3.39
N LEU A 166 28.10 4.98 3.94
CA LEU A 166 27.64 6.25 3.37
C LEU A 166 28.76 7.29 3.18
N PHE A 167 29.76 7.28 4.06
CA PHE A 167 30.91 8.21 4.05
C PHE A 167 32.22 7.54 3.59
N VAL A 168 32.16 6.30 3.12
CA VAL A 168 33.33 5.58 2.62
C VAL A 168 33.40 5.73 1.10
N LYS A 169 34.57 6.12 0.60
CA LYS A 169 34.80 6.23 -0.84
C LYS A 169 35.00 4.85 -1.46
N ILE A 170 33.96 4.31 -2.09
CA ILE A 170 33.96 3.02 -2.78
C ILE A 170 33.38 3.17 -4.19
N GLU A 171 33.80 2.29 -5.09
CA GLU A 171 33.17 2.20 -6.41
C GLU A 171 31.83 1.48 -6.29
N LEU A 172 30.74 2.26 -6.37
CA LEU A 172 29.39 1.81 -6.05
C LEU A 172 28.97 0.55 -6.81
N GLN A 173 29.22 0.49 -8.12
CA GLN A 173 28.78 -0.64 -8.93
C GLN A 173 29.51 -1.94 -8.56
N LYS A 174 30.82 -1.89 -8.38
CA LYS A 174 31.62 -3.05 -7.95
C LYS A 174 31.18 -3.55 -6.58
N TRP A 175 30.98 -2.61 -5.66
CA TRP A 175 30.49 -2.96 -4.33
C TRP A 175 29.07 -3.56 -4.35
N LEU A 176 28.17 -3.03 -5.15
CA LEU A 176 26.83 -3.59 -5.31
C LEU A 176 26.84 -5.02 -5.85
N ASP A 177 27.76 -5.31 -6.78
CA ASP A 177 27.88 -6.62 -7.42
C ASP A 177 28.61 -7.66 -6.55
N LYS A 178 29.56 -7.20 -5.71
CA LYS A 178 30.43 -8.04 -4.88
C LYS A 178 30.69 -7.41 -3.50
N PRO A 179 29.68 -7.36 -2.62
CA PRO A 179 29.73 -6.58 -1.38
C PRO A 179 30.75 -7.06 -0.34
N PHE A 180 31.29 -8.28 -0.50
CA PHE A 180 32.20 -8.91 0.44
C PHE A 180 33.66 -8.98 -0.07
N GLU A 181 33.94 -8.45 -1.25
CA GLU A 181 35.33 -8.23 -1.70
C GLU A 181 35.87 -6.93 -1.09
N GLU A 182 37.21 -6.87 -0.88
CA GLU A 182 37.84 -5.67 -0.39
C GLU A 182 37.82 -4.56 -1.46
N HIS A 183 37.00 -3.55 -1.25
CA HIS A 183 36.82 -2.42 -2.18
C HIS A 183 37.60 -1.17 -1.74
N PHE A 184 38.47 -1.29 -0.77
CA PHE A 184 39.27 -0.15 -0.29
C PHE A 184 40.24 0.30 -1.38
N GLN A 185 40.07 1.52 -1.88
CA GLN A 185 41.11 2.17 -2.64
C GLN A 185 42.27 2.40 -1.67
N LYS A 186 43.42 1.79 -1.92
CA LYS A 186 44.66 2.20 -1.27
C LYS A 186 44.84 3.71 -1.50
N GLN A 187 44.63 4.51 -0.48
CA GLN A 187 45.08 5.90 -0.53
C GLN A 187 46.60 5.83 -0.64
N GLU A 188 47.14 6.17 -1.80
CA GLU A 188 48.57 6.53 -1.89
C GLU A 188 48.74 7.78 -1.04
N ILE A 189 49.29 7.60 0.15
CA ILE A 189 49.71 8.70 0.98
C ILE A 189 50.93 9.28 0.26
N THR A 190 50.69 10.29 -0.57
CA THR A 190 51.78 11.11 -1.09
C THR A 190 52.35 11.87 0.10
N ILE A 191 53.39 11.33 0.71
CA ILE A 191 54.19 12.05 1.70
C ILE A 191 54.85 13.19 0.91
N GLN A 192 54.25 14.37 0.94
CA GLN A 192 54.97 15.58 0.55
C GLN A 192 56.08 15.76 1.54
N GLY A 193 57.31 15.42 1.10
CA GLY A 193 58.51 15.68 1.84
C GLY A 193 58.60 17.17 2.10
N VAL A 194 58.57 17.58 3.36
CA VAL A 194 58.95 18.91 3.79
C VAL A 194 60.46 18.98 3.57
N LEU A 195 60.88 19.67 2.52
CA LEU A 195 62.25 20.10 2.33
C LEU A 195 62.50 21.28 3.29
N PHE A 196 63.41 21.08 4.21
CA PHE A 196 64.02 22.13 5.03
C PHE A 196 64.93 23.00 4.19
#